data_c3f58dad348c0b379788a5e3087551e0
#
_entry.id   c3f58dad348c0b379788a5e3087551e0
#
_cell.length_a   1.000
_cell.length_b   1.000
_cell.length_c   1.000
_cell.angle_alpha   90.00
_cell.angle_beta   90.00
_cell.angle_gamma   90.00
#
_symmetry.space_group_name_H-M   'P 1'
#
loop_
_entity.id
_entity.type
_entity.pdbx_description
1 polymer ?
#
loop_
_entity_poly.entity_id
_entity_poly.type
_entity_poly.pdbx_seq_one_letter_code
_entity_poly.pdbx_strand_id
1 'polypeptide(L)'
;LARDAKVNVDIDPSIDGVVTINAIEQTLEQLLDRIARQVDLRYEFRNKNLLISPDLPFFRAYSIEYLNITRDTDASISTATGVSGGEGGGGGANTSKTEVNSTLSNHFWSNLVANVSGIIGDESVGGGSGGEIPISENVVPLPEAGLLNVKATSKQHESIQKLIDSATVSANRQVLIQATIVEVTLNDKFQAGIDWSFINQAGKAGFNFVSNT
;
A
#
# COMPACT_ATOMS: atom_id res chain seq x y z
N LEU A 1 3.85 -47.16 0.06
CA LEU A 1 3.57 -45.86 -0.58
C LEU A 1 4.77 -45.35 -1.40
N ALA A 2 5.92 -45.06 -0.79
CA ALA A 2 7.09 -44.57 -1.52
C ALA A 2 7.64 -45.56 -2.54
N ARG A 3 7.59 -46.87 -2.19
CA ARG A 3 7.98 -47.94 -3.10
C ARG A 3 7.05 -48.02 -4.32
N ASP A 4 5.75 -47.79 -4.15
CA ASP A 4 4.80 -47.76 -5.25
C ASP A 4 4.96 -46.53 -6.14
N ALA A 5 5.33 -45.41 -5.55
CA ALA A 5 5.66 -44.16 -6.28
C ALA A 5 7.03 -44.19 -6.96
N LYS A 6 7.84 -45.24 -6.79
CA LYS A 6 9.22 -45.37 -7.31
C LYS A 6 10.12 -44.20 -6.90
N VAL A 7 9.95 -43.69 -5.71
CA VAL A 7 10.73 -42.59 -5.12
C VAL A 7 11.61 -43.18 -4.01
N ASN A 8 12.89 -42.84 -4.01
CA ASN A 8 13.77 -43.14 -2.90
C ASN A 8 13.44 -42.22 -1.72
N VAL A 9 13.40 -42.79 -0.52
CA VAL A 9 13.09 -42.01 0.69
C VAL A 9 14.26 -42.06 1.62
N ASP A 10 14.66 -40.90 2.06
CA ASP A 10 15.68 -40.68 3.08
C ASP A 10 15.00 -40.01 4.29
N ILE A 11 15.01 -40.69 5.43
CA ILE A 11 14.29 -40.25 6.64
C ILE A 11 15.31 -40.00 7.72
N ASP A 12 15.26 -38.79 8.31
CA ASP A 12 16.08 -38.47 9.47
C ASP A 12 15.64 -39.32 10.68
N PRO A 13 16.58 -40.01 11.36
CA PRO A 13 16.27 -40.88 12.48
C PRO A 13 15.72 -40.16 13.72
N SER A 14 15.81 -38.84 13.79
CA SER A 14 15.28 -38.03 14.87
C SER A 14 13.77 -37.81 14.80
N ILE A 15 13.13 -38.22 13.71
CA ILE A 15 11.69 -38.08 13.55
C ILE A 15 10.97 -39.19 14.30
N ASP A 16 10.18 -38.81 15.26
CA ASP A 16 9.28 -39.71 15.99
C ASP A 16 7.86 -39.15 15.95
N GLY A 17 6.86 -40.05 15.79
CA GLY A 17 5.47 -39.65 15.76
C GLY A 17 4.54 -40.74 15.28
N VAL A 18 3.29 -40.68 15.73
CA VAL A 18 2.21 -41.56 15.28
C VAL A 18 1.21 -40.78 14.47
N VAL A 19 0.96 -41.26 13.26
CA VAL A 19 0.06 -40.62 12.31
C VAL A 19 -1.13 -41.53 12.02
N THR A 20 -2.34 -41.00 12.11
CA THR A 20 -3.55 -41.70 11.72
C THR A 20 -4.10 -41.10 10.44
N ILE A 21 -4.00 -41.85 9.34
CA ILE A 21 -4.41 -41.37 8.01
C ILE A 21 -5.27 -42.44 7.34
N ASN A 22 -6.40 -42.00 6.79
CA ASN A 22 -7.15 -42.71 5.78
C ASN A 22 -6.93 -42.03 4.44
N ALA A 23 -6.30 -42.70 3.49
CA ALA A 23 -5.97 -42.17 2.16
C ALA A 23 -6.63 -43.04 1.09
N ILE A 24 -7.54 -42.46 0.34
CA ILE A 24 -8.21 -43.08 -0.80
C ILE A 24 -7.92 -42.17 -2.00
N GLU A 25 -7.34 -42.74 -3.05
CA GLU A 25 -7.04 -42.01 -4.33
C GLU A 25 -6.27 -40.70 -4.16
N GLN A 26 -5.32 -40.63 -3.22
CA GLN A 26 -4.51 -39.47 -2.97
C GLN A 26 -3.09 -39.60 -3.57
N THR A 27 -2.53 -38.49 -4.04
CA THR A 27 -1.14 -38.46 -4.47
C THR A 27 -0.19 -38.52 -3.27
N LEU A 28 1.07 -38.92 -3.53
CA LEU A 28 2.09 -38.98 -2.48
C LEU A 28 2.31 -37.61 -1.81
N GLU A 29 2.29 -36.54 -2.59
CA GLU A 29 2.46 -35.17 -2.10
C GLU A 29 1.32 -34.77 -1.16
N GLN A 30 0.07 -34.99 -1.55
CA GLN A 30 -1.09 -34.72 -0.70
C GLN A 30 -1.05 -35.50 0.61
N LEU A 31 -0.55 -36.72 0.56
CA LEU A 31 -0.40 -37.54 1.75
C LEU A 31 0.69 -37.01 2.67
N LEU A 32 1.83 -36.62 2.10
CA LEU A 32 2.94 -36.04 2.85
C LEU A 32 2.54 -34.71 3.50
N ASP A 33 1.79 -33.86 2.81
CA ASP A 33 1.25 -32.62 3.38
C ASP A 33 0.35 -32.90 4.60
N ARG A 34 -0.48 -33.94 4.52
CA ARG A 34 -1.34 -34.32 5.66
C ARG A 34 -0.54 -34.88 6.83
N ILE A 35 0.54 -35.61 6.55
CA ILE A 35 1.45 -36.13 7.57
C ILE A 35 2.21 -34.96 8.21
N ALA A 36 2.76 -34.06 7.41
CA ALA A 36 3.50 -32.90 7.87
C ALA A 36 2.69 -31.95 8.77
N ARG A 37 1.36 -31.96 8.61
CA ARG A 37 0.46 -31.17 9.50
C ARG A 37 0.23 -31.84 10.86
N GLN A 38 0.32 -33.17 10.93
CA GLN A 38 0.09 -33.95 12.18
C GLN A 38 1.37 -34.11 12.99
N VAL A 39 2.49 -34.28 12.31
CA VAL A 39 3.82 -34.44 12.92
C VAL A 39 4.70 -33.29 12.47
N ASP A 40 5.55 -32.78 13.35
CA ASP A 40 6.44 -31.66 13.03
C ASP A 40 7.59 -32.13 12.14
N LEU A 41 7.28 -32.35 10.87
CA LEU A 41 8.21 -32.79 9.85
C LEU A 41 8.14 -31.92 8.60
N ARG A 42 9.27 -31.84 7.92
CA ARG A 42 9.43 -31.19 6.61
C ARG A 42 9.85 -32.25 5.61
N TYR A 43 9.29 -32.17 4.39
CA TYR A 43 9.70 -33.01 3.29
C TYR A 43 10.18 -32.15 2.12
N GLU A 44 11.17 -32.64 1.40
CA GLU A 44 11.73 -31.98 0.22
C GLU A 44 12.03 -33.03 -0.87
N PHE A 45 11.58 -32.75 -2.10
CA PHE A 45 11.92 -33.57 -3.26
C PHE A 45 13.20 -33.05 -3.90
N ARG A 46 14.26 -33.84 -3.88
CA ARG A 46 15.54 -33.59 -4.58
C ARG A 46 15.83 -34.70 -5.57
N ASN A 47 15.78 -34.41 -6.87
CA ASN A 47 16.21 -35.33 -7.94
C ASN A 47 15.64 -36.77 -7.80
N LYS A 48 14.36 -36.93 -7.56
CA LYS A 48 13.66 -38.20 -7.29
C LYS A 48 13.93 -38.84 -5.91
N ASN A 49 14.62 -38.17 -5.05
CA ASN A 49 14.74 -38.56 -3.66
C ASN A 49 13.82 -37.70 -2.81
N LEU A 50 13.08 -38.32 -1.95
CA LEU A 50 12.26 -37.67 -0.92
C LEU A 50 13.07 -37.61 0.36
N LEU A 51 13.47 -36.42 0.76
CA LEU A 51 14.12 -36.19 2.04
C LEU A 51 13.07 -35.79 3.07
N ILE A 52 13.02 -36.45 4.19
CA ILE A 52 12.13 -36.17 5.30
C ILE A 52 13.00 -35.83 6.52
N SER A 53 12.86 -34.61 7.03
CA SER A 53 13.61 -34.08 8.15
C SER A 53 12.67 -33.45 9.20
N PRO A 54 13.10 -33.29 10.47
CA PRO A 54 12.31 -32.55 11.45
C PRO A 54 12.12 -31.10 10.99
N ASP A 55 10.97 -30.50 11.33
CA ASP A 55 10.65 -29.12 10.95
C ASP A 55 11.38 -28.13 11.86
N LEU A 56 12.68 -28.02 11.66
CA LEU A 56 13.52 -27.03 12.34
C LEU A 56 13.39 -25.66 11.66
N PRO A 57 13.47 -24.53 12.42
CA PRO A 57 13.42 -23.20 11.87
C PRO A 57 14.54 -22.97 10.85
N PHE A 58 14.18 -22.48 9.66
CA PHE A 58 15.10 -22.15 8.58
C PHE A 58 14.82 -20.77 8.02
N PHE A 59 15.82 -20.18 7.38
CA PHE A 59 15.67 -18.88 6.74
C PHE A 59 14.99 -19.01 5.38
N ARG A 60 13.99 -18.13 5.17
CA ARG A 60 13.35 -17.94 3.87
C ARG A 60 13.22 -16.46 3.57
N ALA A 61 13.56 -16.07 2.34
CA ALA A 61 13.38 -14.71 1.86
C ALA A 61 12.02 -14.56 1.18
N TYR A 62 11.31 -13.49 1.53
CA TYR A 62 10.05 -13.08 0.92
C TYR A 62 10.26 -11.78 0.16
N SER A 63 9.80 -11.72 -1.09
CA SER A 63 9.77 -10.49 -1.87
C SER A 63 8.45 -9.75 -1.60
N ILE A 64 8.56 -8.49 -1.20
CA ILE A 64 7.44 -7.62 -0.87
C ILE A 64 7.49 -6.43 -1.81
N GLU A 65 6.60 -6.42 -2.78
CA GLU A 65 6.49 -5.34 -3.77
C GLU A 65 5.77 -4.13 -3.19
N TYR A 66 6.39 -3.53 -2.17
CA TYR A 66 5.86 -2.33 -1.53
C TYR A 66 6.96 -1.30 -1.30
N LEU A 67 6.77 -0.12 -1.86
CA LEU A 67 7.72 0.97 -1.76
C LEU A 67 7.56 1.73 -0.44
N ASN A 68 8.61 1.75 0.37
CA ASN A 68 8.64 2.52 1.62
C ASN A 68 8.96 3.98 1.31
N ILE A 69 7.92 4.83 1.25
CA ILE A 69 8.08 6.26 0.99
C ILE A 69 7.68 7.04 2.23
N THR A 70 8.61 7.81 2.77
CA THR A 70 8.33 8.89 3.72
C THR A 70 8.46 10.22 2.96
N ARG A 71 7.52 11.14 3.16
CA ARG A 71 7.56 12.45 2.55
C ARG A 71 7.33 13.53 3.59
N ASP A 72 8.34 14.37 3.79
CA ASP A 72 8.25 15.58 4.58
C ASP A 72 8.23 16.77 3.64
N THR A 73 7.25 17.62 3.77
CA THR A 73 7.10 18.83 2.95
C THR A 73 6.92 20.02 3.88
N ASP A 74 7.88 20.93 3.86
CA ASP A 74 7.83 22.20 4.56
C ASP A 74 7.65 23.31 3.52
N ALA A 75 6.51 23.95 3.52
CA ALA A 75 6.24 25.10 2.66
C ALA A 75 6.00 26.35 3.52
N SER A 76 6.81 27.37 3.34
CA SER A 76 6.63 28.66 3.99
C SER A 76 6.39 29.74 2.94
N ILE A 77 5.29 30.48 3.08
CA ILE A 77 4.95 31.62 2.26
C ILE A 77 4.94 32.85 3.17
N SER A 78 5.86 33.81 2.89
CA SER A 78 5.88 35.11 3.57
C SER A 78 5.52 36.20 2.58
N THR A 79 4.47 36.98 2.90
CA THR A 79 4.07 38.14 2.13
C THR A 79 4.28 39.36 3.00
N ALA A 80 5.20 40.25 2.57
CA ALA A 80 5.41 41.53 3.21
C ALA A 80 4.77 42.62 2.34
N THR A 81 3.76 43.30 2.86
CA THR A 81 3.16 44.47 2.27
C THR A 81 3.73 45.71 2.96
N GLY A 82 4.73 46.32 2.34
CA GLY A 82 5.25 47.62 2.75
C GLY A 82 4.39 48.74 2.18
N VAL A 83 3.66 49.46 3.01
CA VAL A 83 3.06 50.75 2.63
C VAL A 83 4.14 51.79 2.80
N SER A 84 4.69 52.30 1.70
CA SER A 84 5.55 53.46 1.70
C SER A 84 4.69 54.69 2.04
N GLY A 85 4.56 54.97 3.32
CA GLY A 85 3.98 56.25 3.78
C GLY A 85 4.97 57.34 3.64
N GLY A 86 4.63 58.40 2.87
CA GLY A 86 5.40 59.64 2.77
C GLY A 86 5.64 60.26 4.13
N GLU A 87 6.83 60.87 4.21
CA GLU A 87 7.34 61.82 5.20
C GLU A 87 6.52 62.03 6.49
N GLY A 88 6.88 61.28 7.56
CA GLY A 88 6.49 61.63 8.93
C GLY A 88 5.78 60.60 9.80
N GLY A 89 5.70 59.34 9.44
CA GLY A 89 5.01 58.34 10.34
C GLY A 89 5.63 56.96 10.24
N GLY A 90 5.91 56.34 11.39
CA GLY A 90 6.48 54.99 11.49
C GLY A 90 5.69 53.97 10.69
N GLY A 91 6.29 53.51 9.58
CA GLY A 91 5.72 52.49 8.73
C GLY A 91 5.73 51.13 9.41
N GLY A 92 4.56 50.63 9.85
CA GLY A 92 4.38 49.28 10.29
C GLY A 92 4.42 48.36 9.08
N ALA A 93 5.48 47.57 8.92
CA ALA A 93 5.52 46.49 7.93
C ALA A 93 4.55 45.39 8.42
N ASN A 94 3.48 45.20 7.68
CA ASN A 94 2.58 44.10 7.96
C ASN A 94 3.10 42.82 7.25
N THR A 95 3.69 41.94 8.01
CA THR A 95 4.24 40.66 7.50
C THR A 95 3.27 39.55 7.81
N SER A 96 2.73 38.93 6.79
CA SER A 96 1.94 37.67 6.94
C SER A 96 2.83 36.50 6.59
N LYS A 97 2.98 35.57 7.52
CA LYS A 97 3.73 34.32 7.33
C LYS A 97 2.74 33.14 7.45
N THR A 98 2.69 32.33 6.41
CA THR A 98 1.93 31.09 6.42
C THR A 98 2.93 29.94 6.30
N GLU A 99 2.94 29.04 7.27
CA GLU A 99 3.71 27.81 7.24
C GLU A 99 2.75 26.62 7.07
N VAL A 100 3.07 25.75 6.12
CA VAL A 100 2.36 24.49 5.88
C VAL A 100 3.36 23.37 6.00
N ASN A 101 3.26 22.60 7.08
CA ASN A 101 4.06 21.41 7.31
C ASN A 101 3.18 20.20 7.03
N SER A 102 3.62 19.33 6.13
CA SER A 102 2.94 18.07 5.82
C SER A 102 3.91 16.92 5.94
N THR A 103 3.67 16.04 6.91
CA THR A 103 4.45 14.83 7.14
C THR A 103 3.60 13.62 6.79
N LEU A 104 4.07 12.83 5.83
CA LEU A 104 3.50 11.53 5.48
C LEU A 104 4.46 10.45 5.95
N SER A 105 4.12 9.76 7.05
CA SER A 105 4.88 8.62 7.55
C SER A 105 4.18 7.30 7.18
N ASN A 106 4.95 6.38 6.64
CA ASN A 106 4.47 5.06 6.27
C ASN A 106 4.99 4.01 7.24
N HIS A 107 4.08 3.33 7.93
CA HIS A 107 4.41 2.32 8.93
C HIS A 107 4.18 0.87 8.44
N PHE A 108 4.07 0.67 7.12
CA PHE A 108 3.79 -0.65 6.57
C PHE A 108 4.81 -1.70 6.99
N TRP A 109 6.09 -1.41 6.86
CA TRP A 109 7.17 -2.33 7.19
C TRP A 109 7.25 -2.65 8.68
N SER A 110 7.11 -1.65 9.55
CA SER A 110 7.11 -1.87 11.00
C SER A 110 5.93 -2.73 11.44
N ASN A 111 4.75 -2.47 10.91
CA ASN A 111 3.56 -3.27 11.18
C ASN A 111 3.68 -4.70 10.63
N LEU A 112 4.26 -4.86 9.44
CA LEU A 112 4.47 -6.18 8.84
C LEU A 112 5.44 -7.00 9.68
N VAL A 113 6.58 -6.44 10.08
CA VAL A 113 7.57 -7.11 10.93
C VAL A 113 6.96 -7.49 12.27
N ALA A 114 6.21 -6.58 12.91
CA ALA A 114 5.55 -6.87 14.18
C ALA A 114 4.54 -8.03 14.07
N ASN A 115 3.75 -8.07 13.00
CA ASN A 115 2.82 -9.18 12.77
C ASN A 115 3.53 -10.51 12.49
N VAL A 116 4.61 -10.49 11.69
CA VAL A 116 5.42 -11.69 11.40
C VAL A 116 6.08 -12.20 12.68
N SER A 117 6.65 -11.32 13.49
CA SER A 117 7.24 -11.67 14.79
C SER A 117 6.20 -12.28 15.73
N GLY A 118 4.97 -11.76 15.75
CA GLY A 118 3.86 -12.35 16.50
C GLY A 118 3.52 -13.78 16.06
N ILE A 119 3.59 -14.11 14.75
CA ILE A 119 3.37 -15.48 14.25
C ILE A 119 4.49 -16.42 14.69
N ILE A 120 5.72 -15.93 14.72
CA ILE A 120 6.89 -16.73 15.13
C ILE A 120 6.93 -16.93 16.64
N GLY A 121 6.29 -16.04 17.42
CA GLY A 121 6.37 -16.00 18.86
C GLY A 121 7.65 -15.32 19.34
N ASP A 122 8.20 -14.41 18.57
CA ASP A 122 9.40 -13.64 18.90
C ASP A 122 9.00 -12.38 19.68
N GLU A 123 9.04 -12.47 21.00
CA GLU A 123 8.73 -11.35 21.90
C GLU A 123 9.83 -10.28 21.94
N SER A 124 10.98 -10.53 21.31
CA SER A 124 12.11 -9.57 21.30
C SER A 124 11.81 -8.32 20.48
N VAL A 125 10.80 -8.40 19.60
CA VAL A 125 10.28 -7.27 18.82
C VAL A 125 9.27 -6.51 19.66
N GLY A 126 9.74 -5.74 20.64
CA GLY A 126 8.92 -4.77 21.35
C GLY A 126 8.34 -3.77 20.35
N GLY A 127 7.04 -3.47 20.46
CA GLY A 127 6.34 -2.57 19.54
C GLY A 127 7.12 -1.27 19.36
N GLY A 128 7.68 -1.08 18.18
CA GLY A 128 8.45 0.12 17.85
C GLY A 128 7.55 1.35 17.97
N SER A 129 7.73 2.10 19.02
CA SER A 129 7.12 3.41 19.16
C SER A 129 7.93 4.38 18.31
N GLY A 130 7.36 4.87 17.22
CA GLY A 130 7.97 5.96 16.48
C GLY A 130 8.41 5.69 15.04
N GLY A 131 7.92 4.63 14.39
CA GLY A 131 8.21 4.41 12.95
C GLY A 131 9.55 3.72 12.64
N GLU A 132 10.30 3.36 13.67
CA GLU A 132 11.50 2.55 13.54
C GLU A 132 11.11 1.10 13.22
N ILE A 133 11.78 0.51 12.22
CA ILE A 133 11.50 -0.87 11.82
C ILE A 133 12.22 -1.78 12.80
N PRO A 134 11.50 -2.59 13.57
CA PRO A 134 12.12 -3.46 14.55
C PRO A 134 12.90 -4.58 13.84
N ILE A 135 14.10 -4.86 14.32
CA ILE A 135 14.98 -5.92 13.81
C ILE A 135 15.12 -6.97 14.91
N SER A 136 14.88 -8.22 14.57
CA SER A 136 15.15 -9.34 15.45
C SER A 136 16.11 -10.33 14.79
N GLU A 137 16.64 -11.26 15.60
CA GLU A 137 17.50 -12.32 15.09
C GLU A 137 16.77 -13.27 14.11
N ASN A 138 15.45 -13.35 14.25
CA ASN A 138 14.60 -14.22 13.44
C ASN A 138 13.92 -13.49 12.27
N VAL A 139 13.82 -12.16 12.32
CA VAL A 139 13.16 -11.34 11.29
C VAL A 139 14.05 -10.17 10.89
N VAL A 140 14.59 -10.23 9.69
CA VAL A 140 15.49 -9.21 9.14
C VAL A 140 14.85 -8.56 7.92
N PRO A 141 14.24 -7.37 8.07
CA PRO A 141 13.68 -6.61 6.96
C PRO A 141 14.77 -5.88 6.17
N LEU A 142 14.65 -5.86 4.84
CA LEU A 142 15.39 -5.02 3.91
C LEU A 142 14.41 -4.21 3.07
N PRO A 143 13.86 -3.12 3.60
CA PRO A 143 12.82 -2.35 2.92
C PRO A 143 13.26 -1.73 1.59
N GLU A 144 14.54 -1.36 1.49
CA GLU A 144 15.14 -0.77 0.28
C GLU A 144 15.19 -1.77 -0.88
N ALA A 145 15.39 -3.04 -0.57
CA ALA A 145 15.38 -4.13 -1.55
C ALA A 145 14.01 -4.79 -1.71
N GLY A 146 13.03 -4.42 -0.90
CA GLY A 146 11.73 -5.08 -0.86
C GLY A 146 11.80 -6.53 -0.39
N LEU A 147 12.75 -6.87 0.48
CA LEU A 147 12.98 -8.23 0.97
C LEU A 147 12.74 -8.34 2.47
N LEU A 148 12.15 -9.44 2.88
CA LEU A 148 11.99 -9.82 4.28
C LEU A 148 12.56 -11.22 4.49
N ASN A 149 13.64 -11.35 5.25
CA ASN A 149 14.21 -12.63 5.63
C ASN A 149 13.64 -13.06 6.97
N VAL A 150 13.09 -14.28 7.00
CA VAL A 150 12.43 -14.82 8.19
C VAL A 150 12.96 -16.20 8.50
N LYS A 151 13.30 -16.44 9.77
CA LYS A 151 13.68 -17.75 10.30
C LYS A 151 12.49 -18.33 11.05
N ALA A 152 11.87 -19.35 10.47
CA ALA A 152 10.64 -19.94 10.99
C ALA A 152 10.51 -21.41 10.58
N THR A 153 9.57 -22.13 11.19
CA THR A 153 9.22 -23.50 10.80
C THR A 153 8.35 -23.48 9.55
N SER A 154 8.21 -24.63 8.87
CA SER A 154 7.39 -24.74 7.65
C SER A 154 5.94 -24.32 7.87
N LYS A 155 5.36 -24.66 9.02
CA LYS A 155 3.99 -24.25 9.39
C LYS A 155 3.86 -22.73 9.56
N GLN A 156 4.86 -22.11 10.22
CA GLN A 156 4.90 -20.67 10.40
C GLN A 156 5.11 -19.96 9.06
N HIS A 157 5.97 -20.50 8.18
CA HIS A 157 6.20 -19.97 6.83
C HIS A 157 4.91 -19.98 5.98
N GLU A 158 4.06 -21.02 6.10
CA GLU A 158 2.75 -21.04 5.42
C GLU A 158 1.83 -19.91 5.90
N SER A 159 1.81 -19.65 7.21
CA SER A 159 1.02 -18.56 7.79
C SER A 159 1.54 -17.19 7.41
N ILE A 160 2.87 -17.03 7.40
CA ILE A 160 3.56 -15.80 6.98
C ILE A 160 3.29 -15.51 5.49
N GLN A 161 3.34 -16.54 4.63
CA GLN A 161 3.04 -16.37 3.21
C GLN A 161 1.62 -15.84 3.00
N LYS A 162 0.63 -16.42 3.68
CA LYS A 162 -0.77 -15.96 3.61
C LYS A 162 -0.93 -14.50 4.08
N LEU A 163 -0.22 -14.14 5.15
CA LEU A 163 -0.22 -12.76 5.65
C LEU A 163 0.36 -11.80 4.61
N ILE A 164 1.54 -12.12 4.04
CA ILE A 164 2.21 -11.30 3.04
C ILE A 164 1.36 -11.14 1.78
N ASP A 165 0.80 -12.23 1.26
CA ASP A 165 -0.07 -12.20 0.09
C ASP A 165 -1.29 -11.30 0.32
N SER A 166 -1.93 -11.41 1.48
CA SER A 166 -3.07 -10.57 1.85
C SER A 166 -2.70 -9.10 2.02
N ALA A 167 -1.55 -8.82 2.63
CA ALA A 167 -1.04 -7.47 2.85
C ALA A 167 -0.67 -6.80 1.51
N THR A 168 0.02 -7.53 0.62
CA THR A 168 0.44 -7.04 -0.70
C THR A 168 -0.76 -6.73 -1.59
N VAL A 169 -1.76 -7.62 -1.64
CA VAL A 169 -3.01 -7.37 -2.40
C VAL A 169 -3.74 -6.13 -1.87
N SER A 170 -3.76 -5.92 -0.57
CA SER A 170 -4.42 -4.75 0.03
C SER A 170 -3.65 -3.46 -0.20
N ALA A 171 -2.32 -3.52 -0.12
CA ALA A 171 -1.44 -2.36 -0.29
C ALA A 171 -1.40 -1.87 -1.75
N ASN A 172 -1.49 -2.78 -2.72
CA ASN A 172 -1.42 -2.47 -4.15
C ASN A 172 -2.78 -2.12 -4.77
N ARG A 173 -3.84 -1.94 -3.96
CA ARG A 173 -5.14 -1.50 -4.48
C ARG A 173 -5.04 -0.07 -5.01
N GLN A 174 -5.37 0.12 -6.27
CA GLN A 174 -5.38 1.41 -6.94
C GLN A 174 -6.80 1.78 -7.37
N VAL A 175 -7.13 3.05 -7.23
CA VAL A 175 -8.38 3.62 -7.74
C VAL A 175 -8.02 4.67 -8.77
N LEU A 176 -8.47 4.48 -10.01
CA LEU A 176 -8.35 5.48 -11.05
C LEU A 176 -9.56 6.42 -10.98
N ILE A 177 -9.32 7.69 -10.68
CA ILE A 177 -10.35 8.74 -10.70
C ILE A 177 -10.08 9.62 -11.90
N GLN A 178 -11.02 9.67 -12.85
CA GLN A 178 -10.99 10.59 -13.98
C GLN A 178 -12.06 11.66 -13.75
N ALA A 179 -11.63 12.90 -13.58
CA ALA A 179 -12.52 14.04 -13.43
C ALA A 179 -12.39 14.95 -14.67
N THR A 180 -13.51 15.26 -15.29
CA THR A 180 -13.58 16.24 -16.38
C THR A 180 -14.31 17.47 -15.89
N ILE A 181 -13.61 18.60 -15.87
CA ILE A 181 -14.18 19.90 -15.48
C ILE A 181 -14.53 20.63 -16.79
N VAL A 182 -15.78 20.96 -16.94
CA VAL A 182 -16.28 21.75 -18.08
C VAL A 182 -16.76 23.08 -17.57
N GLU A 183 -16.13 24.15 -18.01
CA GLU A 183 -16.56 25.52 -17.76
C GLU A 183 -17.46 25.96 -18.94
N VAL A 184 -18.68 26.35 -18.62
CA VAL A 184 -19.64 26.87 -19.59
C VAL A 184 -19.87 28.34 -19.32
N THR A 185 -19.42 29.18 -20.23
CA THR A 185 -19.70 30.62 -20.18
C THR A 185 -21.00 30.90 -20.94
N LEU A 186 -22.07 31.21 -20.25
CA LEU A 186 -23.31 31.66 -20.86
C LEU A 186 -23.17 33.16 -21.18
N ASN A 187 -23.20 33.48 -22.46
CA ASN A 187 -23.32 34.86 -22.91
C ASN A 187 -24.78 35.15 -23.29
N ASP A 188 -25.52 35.66 -22.31
CA ASP A 188 -26.83 36.24 -22.60
C ASP A 188 -26.64 37.69 -23.05
N LYS A 189 -26.68 37.91 -24.34
CA LYS A 189 -26.76 39.28 -24.90
C LYS A 189 -28.23 39.69 -24.93
N PHE A 190 -28.70 40.23 -23.85
CA PHE A 190 -30.00 40.92 -23.84
C PHE A 190 -29.79 42.37 -24.27
N GLN A 191 -30.18 42.72 -25.50
CA GLN A 191 -30.28 44.09 -25.95
C GLN A 191 -31.76 44.42 -26.14
N ALA A 192 -32.37 44.99 -25.11
CA ALA A 192 -33.67 45.66 -25.23
C ALA A 192 -33.40 47.18 -25.24
N GLY A 193 -33.57 47.76 -26.37
CA GLY A 193 -33.42 49.19 -26.55
C GLY A 193 -34.41 49.74 -27.56
N ILE A 194 -34.81 51.01 -27.42
CA ILE A 194 -35.61 51.73 -28.37
C ILE A 194 -34.67 52.34 -29.40
N ASP A 195 -34.75 51.91 -30.66
CA ASP A 195 -33.95 52.49 -31.73
C ASP A 195 -34.55 53.84 -32.16
N TRP A 196 -33.93 54.93 -31.74
CA TRP A 196 -34.35 56.27 -32.02
C TRP A 196 -33.93 56.75 -33.41
N SER A 197 -33.19 55.96 -34.18
CA SER A 197 -32.71 56.34 -35.51
C SER A 197 -33.84 56.42 -36.56
N PHE A 198 -34.93 55.72 -36.29
CA PHE A 198 -36.09 55.71 -37.20
C PHE A 198 -36.98 56.96 -37.13
N ILE A 199 -36.81 57.81 -36.14
CA ILE A 199 -37.66 59.01 -35.91
C ILE A 199 -37.28 60.17 -36.85
N ASN A 200 -36.08 60.17 -37.39
CA ASN A 200 -35.56 61.35 -38.12
C ASN A 200 -35.80 61.30 -39.65
N GLN A 201 -36.28 60.23 -40.26
CA GLN A 201 -36.32 60.16 -41.70
C GLN A 201 -37.73 60.25 -42.36
N ALA A 202 -38.82 60.24 -41.61
CA ALA A 202 -40.12 60.18 -42.26
C ALA A 202 -41.31 60.96 -41.64
N GLY A 203 -41.11 61.81 -40.63
CA GLY A 203 -42.24 62.65 -40.15
C GLY A 203 -43.52 61.92 -39.74
N LYS A 204 -43.52 60.58 -39.60
CA LYS A 204 -44.65 59.79 -39.19
C LYS A 204 -44.14 58.80 -38.10
N ALA A 205 -44.69 58.93 -36.89
CA ALA A 205 -44.42 58.06 -35.77
C ALA A 205 -44.97 56.64 -36.03
N GLY A 206 -44.06 55.69 -36.27
CA GLY A 206 -44.41 54.28 -36.27
C GLY A 206 -43.56 53.58 -35.23
N PHE A 207 -44.20 52.95 -34.21
CA PHE A 207 -43.52 52.14 -33.21
C PHE A 207 -43.40 50.70 -33.76
N ASN A 208 -42.18 50.24 -34.02
CA ASN A 208 -41.91 48.86 -34.36
C ASN A 208 -41.20 48.18 -33.16
N PHE A 209 -41.87 47.23 -32.54
CA PHE A 209 -41.27 46.34 -31.57
C PHE A 209 -40.68 45.15 -32.31
N VAL A 210 -39.37 45.01 -32.32
CA VAL A 210 -38.71 43.80 -32.79
C VAL A 210 -38.36 42.99 -31.56
N SER A 211 -39.12 41.90 -31.33
CA SER A 211 -38.74 40.88 -30.40
C SER A 211 -38.02 39.79 -31.19
N ASN A 212 -36.69 39.61 -30.98
CA ASN A 212 -35.96 38.47 -31.46
C ASN A 212 -35.99 37.41 -30.35
N THR A 213 -36.58 36.28 -30.68
CA THR A 213 -36.61 35.03 -29.92
C THR A 213 -35.26 34.33 -30.04
#